data_a6eec591333fb6f720d2158ad8587343
#
_entry.id   a6eec591333fb6f720d2158ad8587343
#
_cell.length_a   1.000
_cell.length_b   1.000
_cell.length_c   1.000
_cell.angle_alpha   90.00
_cell.angle_beta   90.00
_cell.angle_gamma   90.00
#
_symmetry.space_group_name_H-M   'P 1'
#
loop_
_entity.id
_entity.type
_entity.pdbx_description
1 polymer ?
#
loop_
_entity_poly.entity_id
_entity_poly.type
_entity_poly.pdbx_seq_one_letter_code
_entity_poly.pdbx_strand_id
1 'polypeptide(L)'
;MSLLDVYPRVTQETEQIWTRPSVLLACASLVLHALANGHYGFLRDELYFIVCGDHPDWGYVDQPPIVPLLASWSHGVFGDSLLGFRLLPALLMTATVALTAEFTRLVGGARFAQWLAGSCVLLGPIFLIQGVSFSTDMFQPLTWLGLGWALVRLEQTGDERWWLPFGAIAGFSLNTKYLIAFYLVALAVGLLATRQRKSLSSPWIYLASLLAVLMVLSNILWQRAHGWPFLEIGKAGASGKNIEMSLLEFFVQQTVFTGPVATVVWICGLWAGVVRPKLVIARAVPIAWLLLLLAFDASHGKANYLSAIYPTLLGFGAVRIEGWIGNAILRAAALVGVVVLGALAAPLTLPILPVDVFIRYQRAIGFMPSAGEHQILGELPQYYADMFGWREMAEKIAAIYWSLPPQDRARAVFYGENYGEAAAIDVFGRRLGLPPAISGHNNYYMWGPRGHDGSVMIIIGGSTEHYADLFRSFEVAGRIETPYAMPYETGKPIYVLRSMKMPLEDYWPNVKRYR
;
A
#
# COMPACT_ATOMS: atom_id res chain seq x y z
N MET A 1 19.10 6.43 -42.39
CA MET A 1 18.78 5.19 -41.67
C MET A 1 17.49 5.43 -40.91
N SER A 2 16.37 4.87 -41.36
CA SER A 2 15.06 5.09 -40.76
C SER A 2 14.99 4.42 -39.40
N LEU A 3 14.20 4.95 -38.48
CA LEU A 3 13.97 4.36 -37.15
C LEU A 3 13.43 2.92 -37.21
N LEU A 4 12.91 2.50 -38.36
CA LEU A 4 12.37 1.16 -38.63
C LEU A 4 13.44 0.06 -38.79
N ASP A 5 14.71 0.44 -38.99
CA ASP A 5 15.80 -0.52 -39.17
C ASP A 5 16.42 -1.02 -37.85
N VAL A 6 15.97 -0.48 -36.70
CA VAL A 6 16.55 -0.80 -35.37
C VAL A 6 15.70 -1.87 -34.63
N TYR A 7 14.45 -2.06 -35.03
CA TYR A 7 13.60 -3.10 -34.45
C TYR A 7 13.47 -4.27 -35.42
N PRO A 8 13.62 -5.52 -34.96
CA PRO A 8 13.16 -6.64 -35.79
C PRO A 8 11.69 -6.38 -36.10
N ARG A 9 11.34 -6.42 -37.40
CA ARG A 9 9.92 -6.33 -37.83
C ARG A 9 9.14 -7.26 -36.92
N VAL A 10 8.10 -6.69 -36.28
CA VAL A 10 7.12 -7.43 -35.52
C VAL A 10 6.63 -8.56 -36.43
N THR A 11 7.15 -9.76 -36.26
CA THR A 11 6.70 -10.96 -36.98
C THR A 11 5.32 -11.33 -36.46
N GLN A 12 4.52 -12.06 -37.24
CA GLN A 12 3.12 -12.44 -36.91
C GLN A 12 2.93 -13.14 -35.55
N GLU A 13 4.01 -13.54 -34.84
CA GLU A 13 3.95 -14.00 -33.44
C GLU A 13 3.52 -12.92 -32.43
N THR A 14 3.40 -11.67 -32.84
CA THR A 14 3.06 -10.53 -31.97
C THR A 14 1.55 -10.29 -31.79
N GLU A 15 0.69 -11.04 -32.46
CA GLU A 15 -0.77 -10.96 -32.27
C GLU A 15 -1.28 -11.69 -31.03
N GLN A 16 -0.50 -12.59 -30.43
CA GLN A 16 -0.87 -13.18 -29.13
C GLN A 16 -0.63 -12.17 -28.01
N ILE A 17 -1.72 -11.64 -27.45
CA ILE A 17 -1.68 -10.67 -26.34
C ILE A 17 -1.04 -11.30 -25.09
N TRP A 18 -1.24 -12.63 -24.88
CA TRP A 18 -0.75 -13.36 -23.72
C TRP A 18 0.18 -14.49 -24.10
N THR A 19 1.34 -14.55 -23.47
CA THR A 19 2.32 -15.64 -23.63
C THR A 19 2.13 -16.72 -22.57
N ARG A 20 2.69 -17.92 -22.81
CA ARG A 20 2.66 -18.99 -21.79
C ARG A 20 3.28 -18.57 -20.45
N PRO A 21 4.44 -17.87 -20.40
CA PRO A 21 4.99 -17.38 -19.13
C PRO A 21 4.03 -16.47 -18.37
N SER A 22 3.41 -15.48 -19.01
CA SER A 22 2.51 -14.54 -18.36
C SER A 22 1.27 -15.22 -17.77
N VAL A 23 0.67 -16.15 -18.51
CA VAL A 23 -0.52 -16.91 -18.05
C VAL A 23 -0.17 -17.80 -16.87
N LEU A 24 0.91 -18.58 -16.96
CA LEU A 24 1.30 -19.50 -15.88
C LEU A 24 1.72 -18.76 -14.61
N LEU A 25 2.42 -17.64 -14.74
CA LEU A 25 2.77 -16.78 -13.61
C LEU A 25 1.54 -16.11 -12.99
N ALA A 26 0.57 -15.70 -13.80
CA ALA A 26 -0.71 -15.19 -13.33
C ALA A 26 -1.49 -16.24 -12.51
N CYS A 27 -1.59 -17.46 -13.04
CA CYS A 27 -2.23 -18.57 -12.33
C CYS A 27 -1.52 -18.86 -10.99
N ALA A 28 -0.18 -18.91 -11.01
CA ALA A 28 0.61 -19.13 -9.80
C ALA A 28 0.39 -18.00 -8.76
N SER A 29 0.33 -16.74 -9.19
CA SER A 29 0.05 -15.59 -8.33
C SER A 29 -1.34 -15.70 -7.70
N LEU A 30 -2.35 -16.00 -8.51
CA LEU A 30 -3.73 -16.11 -8.01
C LEU A 30 -3.87 -17.25 -7.00
N VAL A 31 -3.28 -18.42 -7.28
CA VAL A 31 -3.28 -19.56 -6.35
C VAL A 31 -2.57 -19.20 -5.04
N LEU A 32 -1.39 -18.59 -5.13
CA LEU A 32 -0.62 -18.21 -3.94
C LEU A 32 -1.41 -17.26 -3.02
N HIS A 33 -2.03 -16.23 -3.60
CA HIS A 33 -2.84 -15.27 -2.83
C HIS A 33 -4.16 -15.89 -2.33
N ALA A 34 -4.79 -16.78 -3.11
CA ALA A 34 -5.98 -17.51 -2.65
C ALA A 34 -5.69 -18.39 -1.43
N LEU A 35 -4.48 -18.98 -1.37
CA LEU A 35 -4.05 -19.77 -0.21
C LEU A 35 -3.70 -18.90 1.03
N ALA A 36 -3.30 -17.64 0.83
CA ALA A 36 -2.86 -16.75 1.91
C ALA A 36 -3.97 -15.85 2.46
N ASN A 37 -4.84 -15.30 1.60
CA ASN A 37 -5.72 -14.18 1.92
C ASN A 37 -6.81 -14.48 2.96
N GLY A 38 -7.10 -15.74 3.24
CA GLY A 38 -8.10 -16.15 4.24
C GLY A 38 -7.59 -16.24 5.68
N HIS A 39 -6.29 -16.01 5.91
CA HIS A 39 -5.66 -16.25 7.20
C HIS A 39 -5.43 -14.95 8.00
N TYR A 40 -5.24 -15.13 9.32
CA TYR A 40 -5.14 -14.07 10.34
C TYR A 40 -6.42 -13.22 10.38
N GLY A 41 -6.34 -11.93 10.67
CA GLY A 41 -7.50 -11.03 10.74
C GLY A 41 -7.45 -9.90 9.71
N PHE A 42 -8.39 -8.98 9.82
CA PHE A 42 -8.32 -7.71 9.10
C PHE A 42 -7.13 -6.89 9.59
N LEU A 43 -6.40 -6.28 8.66
CA LEU A 43 -5.39 -5.29 9.00
C LEU A 43 -6.07 -4.03 9.55
N ARG A 44 -5.42 -3.36 10.49
CA ARG A 44 -5.92 -2.09 11.06
C ARG A 44 -6.39 -1.10 10.00
N ASP A 45 -5.60 -0.92 8.95
CA ASP A 45 -5.89 0.03 7.87
C ASP A 45 -7.07 -0.44 7.00
N GLU A 46 -7.25 -1.75 6.82
CA GLU A 46 -8.40 -2.32 6.08
C GLU A 46 -9.73 -1.94 6.74
N LEU A 47 -9.81 -2.03 8.08
CA LEU A 47 -10.99 -1.61 8.84
C LEU A 47 -11.27 -0.12 8.65
N TYR A 48 -10.22 0.70 8.72
CA TYR A 48 -10.34 2.13 8.51
C TYR A 48 -10.80 2.50 7.09
N PHE A 49 -10.29 1.81 6.06
CA PHE A 49 -10.74 2.05 4.68
C PHE A 49 -12.20 1.65 4.48
N ILE A 50 -12.67 0.56 5.10
CA ILE A 50 -14.09 0.18 5.08
C ILE A 50 -14.93 1.32 5.63
N VAL A 51 -14.61 1.83 6.82
CA VAL A 51 -15.38 2.90 7.46
C VAL A 51 -15.30 4.21 6.67
N CYS A 52 -14.13 4.56 6.13
CA CYS A 52 -14.02 5.72 5.25
C CYS A 52 -14.94 5.59 4.03
N GLY A 53 -15.00 4.41 3.41
CA GLY A 53 -15.88 4.16 2.27
C GLY A 53 -17.36 4.09 2.61
N ASP A 54 -17.73 3.74 3.85
CA ASP A 54 -19.10 3.83 4.36
C ASP A 54 -19.54 5.29 4.56
N HIS A 55 -18.58 6.24 4.62
CA HIS A 55 -18.79 7.69 4.63
C HIS A 55 -18.18 8.31 3.35
N PRO A 56 -18.78 8.06 2.16
CA PRO A 56 -18.19 8.41 0.89
C PRO A 56 -18.02 9.93 0.74
N ASP A 57 -16.80 10.34 0.39
CA ASP A 57 -16.44 11.72 0.13
C ASP A 57 -15.41 11.79 -1.00
N TRP A 58 -15.12 13.00 -1.51
CA TRP A 58 -14.16 13.22 -2.59
C TRP A 58 -12.70 13.15 -2.13
N GLY A 59 -12.44 12.97 -0.86
CA GLY A 59 -11.14 12.80 -0.26
C GLY A 59 -11.23 12.51 1.23
N TYR A 60 -10.10 12.16 1.80
CA TYR A 60 -9.95 11.90 3.23
C TYR A 60 -8.67 12.58 3.72
N VAL A 61 -8.48 12.62 5.03
CA VAL A 61 -7.34 13.29 5.67
C VAL A 61 -6.01 12.77 5.13
N ASP A 62 -5.87 11.47 4.97
CA ASP A 62 -4.63 10.77 4.67
C ASP A 62 -4.61 10.08 3.30
N GLN A 63 -5.73 10.09 2.54
CA GLN A 63 -5.84 9.33 1.31
C GLN A 63 -6.88 9.86 0.31
N PRO A 64 -6.71 9.55 -0.98
CA PRO A 64 -7.73 9.78 -2.01
C PRO A 64 -8.92 8.82 -1.91
N PRO A 65 -10.03 9.07 -2.66
CA PRO A 65 -11.31 8.41 -2.42
C PRO A 65 -11.43 6.96 -2.92
N ILE A 66 -10.67 6.54 -3.94
CA ILE A 66 -10.94 5.27 -4.65
C ILE A 66 -10.75 4.05 -3.74
N VAL A 67 -9.67 4.02 -2.94
CA VAL A 67 -9.37 2.85 -2.12
C VAL A 67 -10.43 2.63 -1.03
N PRO A 68 -10.85 3.64 -0.25
CA PRO A 68 -11.96 3.51 0.68
C PRO A 68 -13.27 3.05 0.03
N LEU A 69 -13.66 3.65 -1.08
CA LEU A 69 -14.89 3.26 -1.79
C LEU A 69 -14.87 1.79 -2.21
N LEU A 70 -13.73 1.30 -2.73
CA LEU A 70 -13.57 -0.10 -3.10
C LEU A 70 -13.50 -1.02 -1.89
N ALA A 71 -12.95 -0.58 -0.75
CA ALA A 71 -12.92 -1.35 0.49
C ALA A 71 -14.34 -1.55 1.04
N SER A 72 -15.12 -0.48 1.15
CA SER A 72 -16.52 -0.56 1.59
C SER A 72 -17.36 -1.42 0.62
N TRP A 73 -17.19 -1.23 -0.69
CA TRP A 73 -17.87 -2.07 -1.69
C TRP A 73 -17.50 -3.55 -1.55
N SER A 74 -16.20 -3.87 -1.42
CA SER A 74 -15.73 -5.25 -1.25
C SER A 74 -16.28 -5.86 0.03
N HIS A 75 -16.27 -5.12 1.15
CA HIS A 75 -16.85 -5.56 2.41
C HIS A 75 -18.38 -5.74 2.31
N GLY A 76 -19.06 -4.84 1.60
CA GLY A 76 -20.51 -4.96 1.35
C GLY A 76 -20.89 -6.22 0.57
N VAL A 77 -20.04 -6.65 -0.38
CA VAL A 77 -20.27 -7.86 -1.20
C VAL A 77 -19.87 -9.14 -0.47
N PHE A 78 -18.72 -9.15 0.19
CA PHE A 78 -18.13 -10.36 0.76
C PHE A 78 -18.25 -10.47 2.29
N GLY A 79 -18.76 -9.43 2.95
CA GLY A 79 -18.84 -9.36 4.41
C GLY A 79 -17.48 -9.53 5.07
N ASP A 80 -17.44 -10.30 6.16
CA ASP A 80 -16.22 -10.55 6.93
C ASP A 80 -15.31 -11.64 6.31
N SER A 81 -15.61 -12.12 5.09
CA SER A 81 -14.75 -13.07 4.38
C SER A 81 -13.48 -12.38 3.92
N LEU A 82 -12.38 -12.62 4.62
CA LEU A 82 -11.05 -12.07 4.25
C LEU A 82 -10.63 -12.46 2.83
N LEU A 83 -10.90 -13.72 2.43
CA LEU A 83 -10.58 -14.19 1.08
C LEU A 83 -11.34 -13.38 0.02
N GLY A 84 -12.63 -13.14 0.23
CA GLY A 84 -13.45 -12.32 -0.66
C GLY A 84 -13.03 -10.86 -0.62
N PHE A 85 -12.86 -10.29 0.55
CA PHE A 85 -12.45 -8.90 0.74
C PHE A 85 -11.12 -8.59 0.06
N ARG A 86 -10.11 -9.47 0.20
CA ARG A 86 -8.77 -9.33 -0.39
C ARG A 86 -8.66 -9.87 -1.82
N LEU A 87 -9.78 -10.19 -2.48
CA LEU A 87 -9.77 -10.65 -3.87
C LEU A 87 -9.23 -9.57 -4.82
N LEU A 88 -9.60 -8.30 -4.60
CA LEU A 88 -9.15 -7.20 -5.45
C LEU A 88 -7.63 -7.00 -5.40
N PRO A 89 -6.96 -6.86 -4.24
CA PRO A 89 -5.49 -6.82 -4.19
C PRO A 89 -4.83 -8.04 -4.84
N ALA A 90 -5.37 -9.26 -4.65
CA ALA A 90 -4.88 -10.46 -5.29
C ALA A 90 -4.95 -10.38 -6.84
N LEU A 91 -6.06 -9.88 -7.39
CA LEU A 91 -6.23 -9.70 -8.83
C LEU A 91 -5.32 -8.61 -9.39
N LEU A 92 -5.13 -7.51 -8.68
CA LEU A 92 -4.21 -6.44 -9.08
C LEU A 92 -2.76 -6.92 -9.11
N MET A 93 -2.35 -7.71 -8.12
CA MET A 93 -1.02 -8.29 -8.08
C MET A 93 -0.85 -9.35 -9.17
N THR A 94 -1.85 -10.20 -9.39
CA THR A 94 -1.87 -11.16 -10.50
C THR A 94 -1.71 -10.47 -11.85
N ALA A 95 -2.42 -9.35 -12.07
CA ALA A 95 -2.28 -8.53 -13.27
C ALA A 95 -0.87 -7.90 -13.37
N THR A 96 -0.31 -7.42 -12.25
CA THR A 96 1.04 -6.86 -12.21
C THR A 96 2.10 -7.90 -12.63
N VAL A 97 2.02 -9.12 -12.09
CA VAL A 97 2.91 -10.23 -12.44
C VAL A 97 2.82 -10.56 -13.93
N ALA A 98 1.60 -10.76 -14.45
CA ALA A 98 1.36 -11.08 -15.84
C ALA A 98 1.84 -9.98 -16.79
N LEU A 99 1.47 -8.73 -16.49
CA LEU A 99 1.84 -7.57 -17.31
C LEU A 99 3.33 -7.26 -17.23
N THR A 100 4.03 -7.58 -16.14
CA THR A 100 5.50 -7.48 -16.08
C THR A 100 6.15 -8.45 -17.06
N ALA A 101 5.68 -9.70 -17.16
CA ALA A 101 6.16 -10.65 -18.15
C ALA A 101 5.87 -10.16 -19.58
N GLU A 102 4.68 -9.64 -19.86
CA GLU A 102 4.33 -9.09 -21.19
C GLU A 102 5.07 -7.79 -21.50
N PHE A 103 5.29 -6.91 -20.51
CA PHE A 103 6.13 -5.72 -20.66
C PHE A 103 7.56 -6.12 -21.04
N THR A 104 8.09 -7.18 -20.41
CA THR A 104 9.41 -7.72 -20.74
C THR A 104 9.47 -8.17 -22.19
N ARG A 105 8.42 -8.83 -22.70
CA ARG A 105 8.30 -9.19 -24.13
C ARG A 105 8.21 -7.95 -25.01
N LEU A 106 7.39 -6.96 -24.62
CA LEU A 106 7.21 -5.71 -25.36
C LEU A 106 8.55 -4.96 -25.57
N VAL A 107 9.45 -5.01 -24.58
CA VAL A 107 10.78 -4.39 -24.67
C VAL A 107 11.86 -5.31 -25.26
N GLY A 108 11.47 -6.45 -25.84
CA GLY A 108 12.32 -7.33 -26.63
C GLY A 108 12.88 -8.54 -25.89
N GLY A 109 12.34 -8.90 -24.73
CA GLY A 109 12.70 -10.12 -24.01
C GLY A 109 12.05 -11.37 -24.59
N ALA A 110 12.81 -12.46 -24.67
CA ALA A 110 12.30 -13.78 -25.01
C ALA A 110 11.74 -14.50 -23.76
N ARG A 111 11.45 -15.79 -23.85
CA ARG A 111 10.78 -16.54 -22.78
C ARG A 111 11.51 -16.53 -21.44
N PHE A 112 12.84 -16.63 -21.43
CA PHE A 112 13.61 -16.63 -20.20
C PHE A 112 13.49 -15.29 -19.46
N ALA A 113 13.64 -14.17 -20.18
CA ALA A 113 13.48 -12.84 -19.58
C ALA A 113 12.07 -12.64 -18.99
N GLN A 114 11.03 -13.12 -19.67
CA GLN A 114 9.64 -13.07 -19.18
C GLN A 114 9.46 -13.85 -17.87
N TRP A 115 9.98 -15.09 -17.84
CA TRP A 115 9.98 -15.90 -16.62
C TRP A 115 10.74 -15.23 -15.49
N LEU A 116 11.93 -14.69 -15.77
CA LEU A 116 12.78 -14.06 -14.77
C LEU A 116 12.10 -12.82 -14.16
N ALA A 117 11.66 -11.87 -14.99
CA ALA A 117 11.02 -10.64 -14.52
C ALA A 117 9.71 -10.92 -13.77
N GLY A 118 8.84 -11.75 -14.35
CA GLY A 118 7.56 -12.08 -13.74
C GLY A 118 7.71 -12.87 -12.43
N SER A 119 8.67 -13.81 -12.34
CA SER A 119 8.94 -14.54 -11.09
C SER A 119 9.53 -13.63 -10.01
N CYS A 120 10.34 -12.63 -10.36
CA CYS A 120 10.83 -11.64 -9.41
C CYS A 120 9.69 -10.78 -8.80
N VAL A 121 8.65 -10.46 -9.59
CA VAL A 121 7.47 -9.78 -9.06
C VAL A 121 6.60 -10.76 -8.26
N LEU A 122 6.36 -11.98 -8.79
CA LEU A 122 5.56 -13.00 -8.12
C LEU A 122 6.03 -13.31 -6.71
N LEU A 123 7.35 -13.38 -6.50
CA LEU A 123 7.97 -13.84 -5.25
C LEU A 123 8.73 -12.73 -4.50
N GLY A 124 8.68 -11.49 -4.97
CA GLY A 124 9.27 -10.36 -4.26
C GLY A 124 8.44 -10.03 -3.01
N PRO A 125 9.07 -9.96 -1.82
CA PRO A 125 8.39 -9.77 -0.54
C PRO A 125 7.37 -8.64 -0.52
N ILE A 126 7.72 -7.47 -1.06
CA ILE A 126 6.82 -6.31 -1.08
C ILE A 126 5.57 -6.54 -1.94
N PHE A 127 5.70 -7.26 -3.05
CA PHE A 127 4.59 -7.56 -3.94
C PHE A 127 3.66 -8.60 -3.34
N LEU A 128 4.21 -9.57 -2.58
CA LEU A 128 3.42 -10.53 -1.82
C LEU A 128 2.54 -9.82 -0.79
N ILE A 129 3.11 -8.86 -0.02
CA ILE A 129 2.36 -8.05 0.95
C ILE A 129 1.23 -7.26 0.27
N GLN A 130 1.51 -6.65 -0.89
CA GLN A 130 0.52 -5.84 -1.61
C GLN A 130 -0.63 -6.66 -2.19
N GLY A 131 -0.44 -7.95 -2.44
CA GLY A 131 -1.48 -8.86 -2.90
C GLY A 131 -2.34 -9.48 -1.79
N VAL A 132 -1.93 -9.36 -0.51
CA VAL A 132 -2.68 -9.87 0.65
C VAL A 132 -3.19 -8.77 1.57
N SER A 133 -3.07 -7.50 1.20
CA SER A 133 -3.58 -6.38 1.97
C SER A 133 -4.35 -5.40 1.11
N PHE A 134 -5.54 -5.04 1.56
CA PHE A 134 -6.31 -3.96 0.94
C PHE A 134 -5.70 -2.63 1.40
N SER A 135 -4.92 -2.00 0.52
CA SER A 135 -4.16 -0.80 0.86
C SER A 135 -4.05 0.16 -0.32
N THR A 136 -3.65 1.39 -0.05
CA THR A 136 -3.39 2.38 -1.11
C THR A 136 -2.23 1.98 -2.02
N ASP A 137 -1.38 1.05 -1.58
CA ASP A 137 -0.22 0.56 -2.33
C ASP A 137 -0.58 -0.49 -3.39
N MET A 138 -1.70 -1.20 -3.26
CA MET A 138 -2.05 -2.33 -4.13
C MET A 138 -2.17 -1.96 -5.62
N PHE A 139 -2.49 -0.69 -5.95
CA PHE A 139 -2.57 -0.21 -7.33
C PHE A 139 -1.25 0.25 -7.92
N GLN A 140 -0.29 0.66 -7.06
CA GLN A 140 0.89 1.41 -7.50
C GLN A 140 1.78 0.62 -8.47
N PRO A 141 2.15 -0.66 -8.23
CA PRO A 141 2.99 -1.41 -9.16
C PRO A 141 2.36 -1.55 -10.55
N LEU A 142 1.04 -1.81 -10.59
CA LEU A 142 0.31 -1.97 -11.85
C LEU A 142 0.22 -0.65 -12.62
N THR A 143 -0.11 0.45 -11.94
CA THR A 143 -0.27 1.76 -12.60
C THR A 143 1.06 2.33 -13.08
N TRP A 144 2.13 2.21 -12.30
CA TRP A 144 3.45 2.67 -12.72
C TRP A 144 3.99 1.84 -13.89
N LEU A 145 3.77 0.53 -13.87
CA LEU A 145 4.07 -0.33 -15.02
C LEU A 145 3.25 0.08 -16.26
N GLY A 146 1.96 0.40 -16.08
CA GLY A 146 1.07 0.88 -17.13
C GLY A 146 1.54 2.20 -17.77
N LEU A 147 2.06 3.14 -16.96
CA LEU A 147 2.70 4.36 -17.47
C LEU A 147 3.93 4.02 -18.31
N GLY A 148 4.78 3.11 -17.82
CA GLY A 148 5.92 2.58 -18.57
C GLY A 148 5.51 1.94 -19.89
N TRP A 149 4.44 1.15 -19.88
CA TRP A 149 3.87 0.52 -21.07
C TRP A 149 3.42 1.57 -22.11
N ALA A 150 2.65 2.56 -21.70
CA ALA A 150 2.18 3.62 -22.58
C ALA A 150 3.35 4.36 -23.26
N LEU A 151 4.42 4.67 -22.51
CA LEU A 151 5.60 5.32 -23.06
C LEU A 151 6.40 4.43 -24.01
N VAL A 152 6.50 3.13 -23.74
CA VAL A 152 7.12 2.18 -24.68
C VAL A 152 6.31 2.12 -25.99
N ARG A 153 5.00 2.05 -25.90
CA ARG A 153 4.12 2.03 -27.09
C ARG A 153 4.19 3.34 -27.88
N LEU A 154 4.20 4.47 -27.18
CA LEU A 154 4.42 5.78 -27.79
C LEU A 154 5.72 5.78 -28.62
N GLU A 155 6.80 5.28 -28.04
CA GLU A 155 8.11 5.28 -28.71
C GLU A 155 8.18 4.28 -29.87
N GLN A 156 7.58 3.08 -29.74
CA GLN A 156 7.58 2.06 -30.77
C GLN A 156 6.71 2.39 -31.96
N THR A 157 5.55 3.00 -31.74
CA THR A 157 4.57 3.28 -32.80
C THR A 157 4.74 4.69 -33.39
N GLY A 158 5.32 5.61 -32.64
CA GLY A 158 5.32 7.04 -32.97
C GLY A 158 3.93 7.70 -32.86
N ASP A 159 2.91 6.98 -32.39
CA ASP A 159 1.56 7.49 -32.21
C ASP A 159 1.45 8.23 -30.88
N GLU A 160 1.41 9.54 -30.94
CA GLU A 160 1.34 10.41 -29.76
C GLU A 160 0.02 10.30 -28.99
N ARG A 161 -0.99 9.63 -29.53
CA ARG A 161 -2.25 9.33 -28.81
C ARG A 161 -2.01 8.45 -27.57
N TRP A 162 -0.88 7.74 -27.48
CA TRP A 162 -0.49 7.00 -26.28
C TRP A 162 -0.31 7.87 -25.03
N TRP A 163 -0.24 9.19 -25.19
CA TRP A 163 -0.33 10.11 -24.06
C TRP A 163 -1.69 10.04 -23.37
N LEU A 164 -2.81 9.76 -24.07
CA LEU A 164 -4.13 9.68 -23.44
C LEU A 164 -4.24 8.54 -22.41
N PRO A 165 -3.91 7.26 -22.73
CA PRO A 165 -3.87 6.22 -21.70
C PRO A 165 -2.85 6.52 -20.59
N PHE A 166 -1.72 7.17 -20.90
CA PHE A 166 -0.80 7.66 -19.87
C PHE A 166 -1.49 8.62 -18.90
N GLY A 167 -2.19 9.64 -19.42
CA GLY A 167 -2.94 10.61 -18.60
C GLY A 167 -4.07 9.98 -17.79
N ALA A 168 -4.81 9.04 -18.39
CA ALA A 168 -5.87 8.31 -17.70
C ALA A 168 -5.33 7.46 -16.54
N ILE A 169 -4.22 6.72 -16.76
CA ILE A 169 -3.56 5.93 -15.70
C ILE A 169 -3.03 6.86 -14.60
N ALA A 170 -2.40 7.98 -14.97
CA ALA A 170 -1.89 8.96 -14.01
C ALA A 170 -3.03 9.55 -13.14
N GLY A 171 -4.13 9.99 -13.77
CA GLY A 171 -5.28 10.53 -13.06
C GLY A 171 -5.99 9.51 -12.16
N PHE A 172 -6.14 8.28 -12.62
CA PHE A 172 -6.64 7.18 -11.80
C PHE A 172 -5.74 6.92 -10.59
N SER A 173 -4.43 6.81 -10.82
CA SER A 173 -3.47 6.51 -9.76
C SER A 173 -3.37 7.63 -8.71
N LEU A 174 -3.50 8.90 -9.12
CA LEU A 174 -3.60 10.05 -8.19
C LEU A 174 -4.81 9.93 -7.26
N ASN A 175 -5.90 9.32 -7.72
CA ASN A 175 -7.09 9.06 -6.90
C ASN A 175 -7.00 7.78 -6.06
N THR A 176 -5.90 7.01 -6.15
CA THR A 176 -5.61 5.86 -5.28
C THR A 176 -4.55 6.17 -4.24
N LYS A 177 -3.51 6.91 -4.61
CA LYS A 177 -2.43 7.33 -3.69
C LYS A 177 -1.68 8.54 -4.27
N TYR A 178 -1.41 9.56 -3.45
CA TYR A 178 -0.67 10.75 -3.88
C TYR A 178 0.81 10.48 -4.22
N LEU A 179 1.36 9.35 -3.79
CA LEU A 179 2.75 8.95 -4.04
C LEU A 179 3.15 9.02 -5.52
N ILE A 180 2.22 8.72 -6.43
CA ILE A 180 2.49 8.76 -7.86
C ILE A 180 2.86 10.17 -8.36
N ALA A 181 2.44 11.24 -7.70
CA ALA A 181 2.82 12.61 -8.08
C ALA A 181 4.33 12.79 -8.09
N PHE A 182 5.04 12.23 -7.10
CA PHE A 182 6.50 12.25 -7.05
C PHE A 182 7.12 11.49 -8.23
N TYR A 183 6.53 10.33 -8.58
CA TYR A 183 6.99 9.56 -9.74
C TYR A 183 6.75 10.31 -11.06
N LEU A 184 5.58 10.92 -11.24
CA LEU A 184 5.27 11.69 -12.44
C LEU A 184 6.24 12.86 -12.62
N VAL A 185 6.58 13.57 -11.53
CA VAL A 185 7.59 14.66 -11.57
C VAL A 185 8.97 14.09 -11.91
N ALA A 186 9.41 13.04 -11.23
CA ALA A 186 10.71 12.42 -11.48
C ALA A 186 10.80 11.85 -12.91
N LEU A 187 9.75 11.22 -13.41
CA LEU A 187 9.66 10.69 -14.77
C LEU A 187 9.66 11.82 -15.80
N ALA A 188 8.96 12.94 -15.54
CA ALA A 188 8.99 14.12 -16.41
C ALA A 188 10.41 14.68 -16.54
N VAL A 189 11.17 14.80 -15.43
CA VAL A 189 12.57 15.20 -15.47
C VAL A 189 13.39 14.21 -16.30
N GLY A 190 13.20 12.90 -16.10
CA GLY A 190 13.84 11.86 -16.90
C GLY A 190 13.52 11.97 -18.41
N LEU A 191 12.28 12.24 -18.77
CA LEU A 191 11.86 12.43 -20.19
C LEU A 191 12.46 13.69 -20.79
N LEU A 192 12.48 14.80 -20.04
CA LEU A 192 13.05 16.07 -20.48
C LEU A 192 14.57 15.96 -20.74
N ALA A 193 15.26 15.13 -19.96
CA ALA A 193 16.69 14.82 -20.15
C ALA A 193 16.97 13.95 -21.38
N THR A 194 15.92 13.54 -22.11
CA THR A 194 16.02 12.64 -23.26
C THR A 194 15.48 13.29 -24.55
N ARG A 195 15.48 12.52 -25.65
CA ARG A 195 14.89 12.95 -26.93
C ARG A 195 13.37 13.12 -26.83
N GLN A 196 12.72 12.52 -25.85
CA GLN A 196 11.27 12.57 -25.65
C GLN A 196 10.77 13.97 -25.26
N ARG A 197 11.66 14.89 -24.88
CA ARG A 197 11.31 16.33 -24.72
C ARG A 197 10.58 16.93 -25.94
N LYS A 198 10.71 16.30 -27.14
CA LYS A 198 9.97 16.69 -28.34
C LYS A 198 8.45 16.54 -28.17
N SER A 199 7.98 15.66 -27.32
CA SER A 199 6.53 15.51 -27.03
C SER A 199 5.91 16.77 -26.42
N LEU A 200 6.72 17.70 -25.87
CA LEU A 200 6.21 19.01 -25.44
C LEU A 200 5.60 19.84 -26.57
N SER A 201 5.96 19.55 -27.84
CA SER A 201 5.36 20.19 -29.01
C SER A 201 4.02 19.55 -29.41
N SER A 202 3.65 18.44 -28.78
CA SER A 202 2.45 17.68 -29.10
C SER A 202 1.24 18.15 -28.29
N PRO A 203 0.06 18.32 -28.91
CA PRO A 203 -1.15 18.64 -28.18
C PRO A 203 -1.59 17.49 -27.25
N TRP A 204 -1.20 16.24 -27.55
CA TRP A 204 -1.64 15.06 -26.82
C TRP A 204 -1.12 15.00 -25.39
N ILE A 205 0.08 15.51 -25.11
CA ILE A 205 0.60 15.57 -23.74
C ILE A 205 -0.22 16.55 -22.88
N TYR A 206 -0.67 17.67 -23.45
CA TYR A 206 -1.50 18.64 -22.75
C TYR A 206 -2.92 18.12 -22.53
N LEU A 207 -3.49 17.41 -23.51
CA LEU A 207 -4.78 16.73 -23.35
C LEU A 207 -4.71 15.63 -22.28
N ALA A 208 -3.63 14.85 -22.24
CA ALA A 208 -3.39 13.85 -21.21
C ALA A 208 -3.25 14.46 -19.81
N SER A 209 -2.53 15.58 -19.71
CA SER A 209 -2.38 16.32 -18.46
C SER A 209 -3.72 16.90 -18.00
N LEU A 210 -4.50 17.46 -18.90
CA LEU A 210 -5.85 17.95 -18.62
C LEU A 210 -6.76 16.82 -18.14
N LEU A 211 -6.73 15.66 -18.81
CA LEU A 211 -7.48 14.48 -18.41
C LEU A 211 -7.12 14.05 -16.98
N ALA A 212 -5.83 13.93 -16.67
CA ALA A 212 -5.37 13.57 -15.32
C ALA A 212 -5.82 14.58 -14.26
N VAL A 213 -5.72 15.89 -14.57
CA VAL A 213 -6.18 16.97 -13.68
C VAL A 213 -7.69 16.90 -13.47
N LEU A 214 -8.47 16.72 -14.53
CA LEU A 214 -9.94 16.61 -14.43
C LEU A 214 -10.36 15.40 -13.59
N MET A 215 -9.66 14.27 -13.71
CA MET A 215 -9.93 13.07 -12.89
C MET A 215 -9.65 13.28 -11.39
N VAL A 216 -8.67 14.10 -11.04
CA VAL A 216 -8.30 14.34 -9.63
C VAL A 216 -8.89 15.64 -9.07
N LEU A 217 -9.59 16.42 -9.90
CA LEU A 217 -10.05 17.76 -9.54
C LEU A 217 -10.95 17.78 -8.31
N SER A 218 -11.91 16.86 -8.23
CA SER A 218 -12.82 16.76 -7.07
C SER A 218 -12.04 16.55 -5.77
N ASN A 219 -11.01 15.70 -5.80
CA ASN A 219 -10.16 15.48 -4.64
C ASN A 219 -9.32 16.73 -4.28
N ILE A 220 -8.75 17.42 -5.27
CA ILE A 220 -8.01 18.67 -5.04
C ILE A 220 -8.92 19.73 -4.41
N LEU A 221 -10.15 19.88 -4.91
CA LEU A 221 -11.12 20.83 -4.37
C LEU A 221 -11.52 20.46 -2.92
N TRP A 222 -11.70 19.17 -2.65
CA TRP A 222 -11.96 18.66 -1.31
C TRP A 222 -10.80 18.98 -0.36
N GLN A 223 -9.56 18.66 -0.73
CA GLN A 223 -8.37 18.96 0.07
C GLN A 223 -8.27 20.47 0.39
N ARG A 224 -8.53 21.32 -0.63
CA ARG A 224 -8.54 22.77 -0.44
C ARG A 224 -9.62 23.23 0.54
N ALA A 225 -10.83 22.71 0.42
CA ALA A 225 -11.96 23.07 1.27
C ALA A 225 -11.72 22.68 2.74
N HIS A 226 -10.93 21.65 2.99
CA HIS A 226 -10.60 21.15 4.34
C HIS A 226 -9.21 21.59 4.84
N GLY A 227 -8.58 22.59 4.21
CA GLY A 227 -7.31 23.16 4.68
C GLY A 227 -6.08 22.29 4.41
N TRP A 228 -6.13 21.42 3.40
CA TRP A 228 -5.01 20.54 2.98
C TRP A 228 -4.54 19.56 4.07
N PRO A 229 -5.42 18.76 4.66
CA PRO A 229 -5.07 17.85 5.76
C PRO A 229 -3.96 16.87 5.38
N PHE A 230 -3.86 16.46 4.11
CA PHE A 230 -2.78 15.61 3.63
C PHE A 230 -1.39 16.23 3.83
N LEU A 231 -1.25 17.55 3.70
CA LEU A 231 0.04 18.21 3.96
C LEU A 231 0.41 18.20 5.45
N GLU A 232 -0.57 18.22 6.33
CA GLU A 232 -0.36 18.09 7.78
C GLU A 232 0.15 16.68 8.12
N ILE A 233 -0.46 15.63 7.53
CA ILE A 233 0.02 14.24 7.63
C ILE A 233 1.46 14.10 7.12
N GLY A 234 1.77 14.69 5.96
CA GLY A 234 3.11 14.66 5.40
C GLY A 234 4.16 15.27 6.33
N LYS A 235 3.85 16.41 6.95
CA LYS A 235 4.71 17.05 7.95
C LYS A 235 4.89 16.18 9.20
N ALA A 236 3.82 15.59 9.73
CA ALA A 236 3.88 14.68 10.86
C ALA A 236 4.74 13.43 10.55
N GLY A 237 4.66 12.90 9.33
CA GLY A 237 5.52 11.81 8.87
C GLY A 237 7.00 12.16 8.87
N ALA A 238 7.34 13.35 8.36
CA ALA A 238 8.72 13.83 8.29
C ALA A 238 9.30 14.27 9.66
N SER A 239 8.46 14.65 10.63
CA SER A 239 8.87 15.21 11.92
C SER A 239 9.03 14.17 13.05
N GLY A 240 9.31 12.89 12.75
CA GLY A 240 9.67 11.89 13.75
C GLY A 240 8.75 10.68 13.88
N LYS A 241 7.76 10.51 12.99
CA LYS A 241 6.98 9.26 12.91
C LYS A 241 7.80 8.14 12.25
N ASN A 242 8.47 8.46 11.14
CA ASN A 242 9.29 7.51 10.42
C ASN A 242 10.68 7.37 11.06
N ILE A 243 11.28 6.19 10.93
CA ILE A 243 12.65 5.93 11.38
C ILE A 243 13.62 6.59 10.39
N GLU A 244 14.57 7.34 10.91
CA GLU A 244 15.67 7.87 10.11
C GLU A 244 16.61 6.72 9.69
N MET A 245 16.93 6.66 8.43
CA MET A 245 17.83 5.67 7.83
C MET A 245 18.93 6.38 7.07
N SER A 246 20.14 5.82 7.07
CA SER A 246 21.18 6.26 6.15
C SER A 246 20.82 5.85 4.70
N LEU A 247 21.37 6.55 3.71
CA LEU A 247 21.16 6.23 2.30
C LEU A 247 21.53 4.77 1.98
N LEU A 248 22.57 4.24 2.64
CA LEU A 248 22.97 2.84 2.48
C LEU A 248 21.90 1.89 3.02
N GLU A 249 21.37 2.14 4.22
CA GLU A 249 20.28 1.34 4.81
C GLU A 249 19.03 1.43 3.95
N PHE A 250 18.68 2.63 3.46
CA PHE A 250 17.57 2.82 2.54
C PHE A 250 17.74 1.98 1.26
N PHE A 251 18.95 1.94 0.70
CA PHE A 251 19.27 1.11 -0.46
C PHE A 251 19.21 -0.39 -0.12
N VAL A 252 19.73 -0.81 1.02
CA VAL A 252 19.68 -2.22 1.47
C VAL A 252 18.25 -2.69 1.66
N GLN A 253 17.37 -1.82 2.16
CA GLN A 253 15.94 -2.12 2.29
C GLN A 253 15.29 -2.46 0.93
N GLN A 254 15.78 -1.91 -0.19
CA GLN A 254 15.27 -2.28 -1.51
C GLN A 254 15.56 -3.76 -1.83
N THR A 255 16.70 -4.30 -1.36
CA THR A 255 17.01 -5.72 -1.49
C THR A 255 16.09 -6.59 -0.62
N VAL A 256 15.77 -6.15 0.59
CA VAL A 256 14.82 -6.83 1.47
C VAL A 256 13.42 -6.88 0.83
N PHE A 257 12.98 -5.77 0.24
CA PHE A 257 11.66 -5.67 -0.38
C PHE A 257 11.52 -6.46 -1.69
N THR A 258 12.56 -6.50 -2.50
CA THR A 258 12.48 -7.16 -3.82
C THR A 258 13.03 -8.58 -3.82
N GLY A 259 13.91 -8.90 -2.89
CA GLY A 259 14.68 -10.14 -2.83
C GLY A 259 16.03 -10.04 -3.56
N PRO A 260 17.03 -10.87 -3.15
CA PRO A 260 18.42 -10.74 -3.63
C PRO A 260 18.58 -10.94 -5.14
N VAL A 261 17.90 -11.92 -5.74
CA VAL A 261 17.98 -12.15 -7.19
C VAL A 261 17.31 -11.01 -7.96
N ALA A 262 16.13 -10.56 -7.51
CA ALA A 262 15.45 -9.44 -8.13
C ALA A 262 16.29 -8.15 -8.03
N THR A 263 17.08 -7.99 -6.97
CA THR A 263 18.03 -6.86 -6.83
C THR A 263 19.05 -6.86 -7.96
N VAL A 264 19.65 -8.00 -8.27
CA VAL A 264 20.56 -8.10 -9.42
C VAL A 264 19.85 -7.74 -10.73
N VAL A 265 18.61 -8.22 -10.90
CA VAL A 265 17.83 -7.96 -12.12
C VAL A 265 17.50 -6.48 -12.28
N TRP A 266 16.97 -5.81 -11.25
CA TRP A 266 16.62 -4.39 -11.39
C TRP A 266 17.87 -3.48 -11.45
N ILE A 267 18.99 -3.84 -10.83
CA ILE A 267 20.28 -3.13 -11.03
C ILE A 267 20.72 -3.22 -12.50
N CYS A 268 20.58 -4.42 -13.11
CA CYS A 268 20.81 -4.57 -14.55
C CYS A 268 19.83 -3.71 -15.38
N GLY A 269 18.60 -3.48 -14.87
CA GLY A 269 17.62 -2.57 -15.47
C GLY A 269 18.06 -1.11 -15.42
N LEU A 270 18.58 -0.66 -14.28
CA LEU A 270 19.21 0.67 -14.16
C LEU A 270 20.39 0.81 -15.13
N TRP A 271 21.26 -0.20 -15.17
CA TRP A 271 22.41 -0.23 -16.08
C TRP A 271 21.99 -0.16 -17.55
N ALA A 272 20.92 -0.85 -17.94
CA ALA A 272 20.37 -0.81 -19.30
C ALA A 272 20.03 0.61 -19.76
N GLY A 273 19.59 1.46 -18.84
CA GLY A 273 19.30 2.87 -19.11
C GLY A 273 20.53 3.77 -19.26
N VAL A 274 21.67 3.36 -18.68
CA VAL A 274 22.93 4.12 -18.76
C VAL A 274 23.70 3.77 -20.03
N VAL A 275 23.80 2.48 -20.36
CA VAL A 275 24.65 1.97 -21.45
C VAL A 275 23.84 1.74 -22.71
N ARG A 276 23.82 2.74 -23.60
CA ARG A 276 23.20 2.70 -24.94
C ARG A 276 21.77 2.13 -24.92
N PRO A 277 20.83 2.79 -24.27
CA PRO A 277 19.45 2.32 -24.23
C PRO A 277 18.87 2.31 -25.63
N LYS A 278 18.21 1.19 -25.99
CA LYS A 278 17.46 1.07 -27.26
C LYS A 278 16.21 1.96 -27.24
N LEU A 279 15.58 2.08 -26.05
CA LEU A 279 14.40 2.90 -25.80
C LEU A 279 14.77 4.10 -24.91
N VAL A 280 14.17 5.25 -25.21
CA VAL A 280 14.34 6.48 -24.42
C VAL A 280 13.83 6.29 -22.98
N ILE A 281 12.70 5.59 -22.82
CA ILE A 281 12.16 5.27 -21.51
C ILE A 281 13.11 4.45 -20.64
N ALA A 282 13.92 3.58 -21.25
CA ALA A 282 14.94 2.83 -20.51
C ALA A 282 15.98 3.73 -19.84
N ARG A 283 16.11 4.99 -20.27
CA ARG A 283 16.93 6.02 -19.61
C ARG A 283 16.13 6.86 -18.64
N ALA A 284 14.89 7.21 -18.96
CA ALA A 284 14.05 8.06 -18.13
C ALA A 284 13.71 7.40 -16.78
N VAL A 285 13.42 6.08 -16.77
CA VAL A 285 13.05 5.35 -15.56
C VAL A 285 14.21 5.26 -14.53
N PRO A 286 15.47 4.94 -14.90
CA PRO A 286 16.61 5.04 -13.98
C PRO A 286 16.84 6.44 -13.40
N ILE A 287 16.67 7.49 -14.20
CA ILE A 287 16.74 8.87 -13.71
C ILE A 287 15.64 9.12 -12.68
N ALA A 288 14.40 8.71 -12.98
CA ALA A 288 13.28 8.82 -12.05
C ALA A 288 13.54 8.03 -10.75
N TRP A 289 14.08 6.81 -10.86
CA TRP A 289 14.43 6.00 -9.69
C TRP A 289 15.45 6.70 -8.79
N LEU A 290 16.52 7.26 -9.37
CA LEU A 290 17.54 7.98 -8.62
C LEU A 290 16.97 9.23 -7.93
N LEU A 291 16.14 10.00 -8.64
CA LEU A 291 15.49 11.19 -8.07
C LEU A 291 14.56 10.84 -6.92
N LEU A 292 13.77 9.76 -7.05
CA LEU A 292 12.90 9.28 -5.99
C LEU A 292 13.68 8.75 -4.79
N LEU A 293 14.76 7.98 -5.03
CA LEU A 293 15.65 7.50 -3.98
C LEU A 293 16.14 8.67 -3.13
N LEU A 294 16.72 9.70 -3.78
CA LEU A 294 17.25 10.87 -3.11
C LEU A 294 16.16 11.71 -2.43
N ALA A 295 14.99 11.85 -3.06
CA ALA A 295 13.88 12.62 -2.49
C ALA A 295 13.28 11.94 -1.26
N PHE A 296 13.10 10.63 -1.29
CA PHE A 296 12.54 9.90 -0.15
C PHE A 296 13.53 9.74 0.99
N ASP A 297 14.81 9.55 0.71
CA ASP A 297 15.86 9.59 1.71
C ASP A 297 15.92 10.97 2.42
N ALA A 298 16.00 12.05 1.64
CA ALA A 298 16.07 13.41 2.17
C ALA A 298 14.80 13.85 2.93
N SER A 299 13.63 13.27 2.63
CA SER A 299 12.36 13.58 3.31
C SER A 299 12.00 12.59 4.43
N HIS A 300 12.90 11.70 4.83
CA HIS A 300 12.64 10.58 5.76
C HIS A 300 11.42 9.75 5.35
N GLY A 301 11.21 9.59 4.02
CA GLY A 301 10.15 8.76 3.46
C GLY A 301 10.36 7.28 3.72
N LYS A 302 9.28 6.51 3.71
CA LYS A 302 9.38 5.05 3.88
C LYS A 302 10.08 4.42 2.68
N ALA A 303 11.01 3.52 2.92
CA ALA A 303 11.81 2.87 1.86
C ALA A 303 10.96 2.04 0.87
N ASN A 304 9.79 1.53 1.29
CA ASN A 304 8.86 0.81 0.42
C ASN A 304 8.17 1.68 -0.65
N TYR A 305 8.27 3.02 -0.58
CA TYR A 305 7.69 3.92 -1.58
C TYR A 305 8.31 3.77 -2.97
N LEU A 306 9.52 3.23 -3.07
CA LEU A 306 10.14 2.90 -4.36
C LEU A 306 9.60 1.62 -5.00
N SER A 307 8.86 0.78 -4.28
CA SER A 307 8.50 -0.58 -4.74
C SER A 307 7.77 -0.60 -6.09
N ALA A 308 6.96 0.40 -6.37
CA ALA A 308 6.14 0.46 -7.58
C ALA A 308 6.92 0.60 -8.89
N ILE A 309 8.19 1.08 -8.86
CA ILE A 309 8.99 1.26 -10.07
C ILE A 309 9.67 -0.04 -10.54
N TYR A 310 9.82 -1.02 -9.62
CA TYR A 310 10.60 -2.22 -9.90
C TYR A 310 10.04 -3.11 -11.01
N PRO A 311 8.73 -3.32 -11.21
CA PRO A 311 8.24 -4.12 -12.33
C PRO A 311 8.79 -3.65 -13.69
N THR A 312 8.88 -2.34 -13.91
CA THR A 312 9.47 -1.76 -15.13
C THR A 312 10.98 -2.01 -15.23
N LEU A 313 11.71 -1.81 -14.13
CA LEU A 313 13.16 -2.06 -14.07
C LEU A 313 13.50 -3.54 -14.22
N LEU A 314 12.71 -4.43 -13.63
CA LEU A 314 12.84 -5.87 -13.76
C LEU A 314 12.67 -6.31 -15.22
N GLY A 315 11.71 -5.73 -15.95
CA GLY A 315 11.54 -5.98 -17.37
C GLY A 315 12.79 -5.63 -18.18
N PHE A 316 13.34 -4.43 -18.02
CA PHE A 316 14.56 -4.02 -18.72
C PHE A 316 15.78 -4.85 -18.31
N GLY A 317 15.91 -5.16 -17.01
CA GLY A 317 17.04 -5.93 -16.48
C GLY A 317 17.03 -7.38 -16.96
N ALA A 318 15.89 -8.02 -16.97
CA ALA A 318 15.74 -9.38 -17.44
C ALA A 318 16.12 -9.54 -18.92
N VAL A 319 15.72 -8.57 -19.77
CA VAL A 319 16.14 -8.53 -21.19
C VAL A 319 17.66 -8.42 -21.30
N ARG A 320 18.27 -7.61 -20.45
CA ARG A 320 19.73 -7.44 -20.47
C ARG A 320 20.46 -8.70 -20.03
N ILE A 321 19.98 -9.34 -18.96
CA ILE A 321 20.52 -10.60 -18.44
C ILE A 321 20.36 -11.73 -19.48
N GLU A 322 19.21 -11.82 -20.14
CA GLU A 322 18.98 -12.81 -21.19
C GLU A 322 20.01 -12.68 -22.33
N GLY A 323 20.37 -11.45 -22.69
CA GLY A 323 21.40 -11.18 -23.68
C GLY A 323 22.83 -11.54 -23.24
N TRP A 324 23.10 -11.59 -21.93
CA TRP A 324 24.41 -11.95 -21.38
C TRP A 324 24.54 -13.45 -21.08
N ILE A 325 23.46 -14.08 -20.63
CA ILE A 325 23.48 -15.49 -20.23
C ILE A 325 23.01 -16.36 -21.40
N GLY A 326 23.95 -16.94 -22.15
CA GLY A 326 23.66 -17.93 -23.19
C GLY A 326 23.47 -19.34 -22.63
N ASN A 327 24.04 -19.66 -21.47
CA ASN A 327 24.06 -20.98 -20.87
C ASN A 327 22.72 -21.33 -20.21
N ALA A 328 22.10 -22.46 -20.61
CA ALA A 328 20.81 -22.90 -20.06
C ALA A 328 20.87 -23.26 -18.58
N ILE A 329 22.00 -23.77 -18.07
CA ILE A 329 22.17 -24.12 -16.65
C ILE A 329 22.16 -22.84 -15.80
N LEU A 330 22.85 -21.76 -16.22
CA LEU A 330 22.86 -20.50 -15.52
C LEU A 330 21.48 -19.84 -15.55
N ARG A 331 20.74 -19.95 -16.65
CA ARG A 331 19.34 -19.48 -16.72
C ARG A 331 18.44 -20.23 -15.75
N ALA A 332 18.55 -21.56 -15.71
CA ALA A 332 17.81 -22.40 -14.77
C ALA A 332 18.20 -22.07 -13.32
N ALA A 333 19.49 -21.91 -13.02
CA ALA A 333 19.97 -21.53 -11.70
C ALA A 333 19.42 -20.17 -11.22
N ALA A 334 19.33 -19.18 -12.11
CA ALA A 334 18.72 -17.88 -11.79
C ALA A 334 17.23 -18.03 -11.41
N LEU A 335 16.45 -18.78 -12.18
CA LEU A 335 15.03 -19.02 -11.87
C LEU A 335 14.86 -19.84 -10.59
N VAL A 336 15.65 -20.88 -10.38
CA VAL A 336 15.66 -21.66 -9.14
C VAL A 336 16.02 -20.77 -7.95
N GLY A 337 17.01 -19.88 -8.11
CA GLY A 337 17.38 -18.92 -7.09
C GLY A 337 16.21 -17.99 -6.68
N VAL A 338 15.45 -17.46 -7.65
CA VAL A 338 14.24 -16.67 -7.38
C VAL A 338 13.22 -17.50 -6.58
N VAL A 339 12.96 -18.75 -7.04
CA VAL A 339 11.96 -19.62 -6.41
C VAL A 339 12.36 -20.01 -4.99
N VAL A 340 13.61 -20.44 -4.79
CA VAL A 340 14.09 -20.89 -3.47
C VAL A 340 14.11 -19.74 -2.47
N LEU A 341 14.72 -18.60 -2.84
CA LEU A 341 14.81 -17.45 -1.92
C LEU A 341 13.44 -16.81 -1.70
N GLY A 342 12.59 -16.76 -2.74
CA GLY A 342 11.23 -16.28 -2.60
C GLY A 342 10.36 -17.20 -1.71
N ALA A 343 10.48 -18.51 -1.85
CA ALA A 343 9.77 -19.47 -0.99
C ALA A 343 10.21 -19.36 0.48
N LEU A 344 11.52 -19.13 0.72
CA LEU A 344 12.02 -18.86 2.07
C LEU A 344 11.52 -17.51 2.62
N ALA A 345 11.33 -16.48 1.79
CA ALA A 345 10.82 -15.19 2.23
C ALA A 345 9.28 -15.16 2.35
N ALA A 346 8.56 -16.00 1.62
CA ALA A 346 7.10 -15.98 1.54
C ALA A 346 6.41 -16.03 2.92
N PRO A 347 6.79 -16.89 3.88
CA PRO A 347 6.16 -16.89 5.20
C PRO A 347 6.36 -15.59 5.99
N LEU A 348 7.38 -14.78 5.67
CA LEU A 348 7.61 -13.49 6.33
C LEU A 348 6.62 -12.39 5.86
N THR A 349 5.94 -12.63 4.74
CA THR A 349 5.10 -11.64 4.06
C THR A 349 3.68 -12.13 3.81
N LEU A 350 3.47 -13.44 3.77
CA LEU A 350 2.17 -14.08 3.59
C LEU A 350 1.76 -14.79 4.87
N PRO A 351 0.53 -14.59 5.35
CA PRO A 351 0.01 -15.24 6.56
C PRO A 351 -0.37 -16.71 6.27
N ILE A 352 0.59 -17.53 5.84
CA ILE A 352 0.39 -18.93 5.46
C ILE A 352 0.74 -19.93 6.57
N LEU A 353 1.45 -19.49 7.60
CA LEU A 353 1.82 -20.33 8.75
C LEU A 353 0.94 -20.00 9.96
N PRO A 354 0.55 -20.99 10.80
CA PRO A 354 0.05 -20.70 12.13
C PRO A 354 1.03 -19.82 12.92
N VAL A 355 0.53 -18.92 13.76
CA VAL A 355 1.35 -17.87 14.42
C VAL A 355 2.55 -18.45 15.18
N ASP A 356 2.32 -19.51 15.97
CA ASP A 356 3.40 -20.16 16.74
C ASP A 356 4.47 -20.79 15.84
N VAL A 357 4.06 -21.32 14.68
CA VAL A 357 4.99 -21.87 13.67
C VAL A 357 5.76 -20.73 13.02
N PHE A 358 5.09 -19.62 12.73
CA PHE A 358 5.73 -18.43 12.18
C PHE A 358 6.80 -17.87 13.14
N ILE A 359 6.49 -17.74 14.44
CA ILE A 359 7.45 -17.24 15.43
C ILE A 359 8.69 -18.15 15.52
N ARG A 360 8.52 -19.47 15.46
CA ARG A 360 9.65 -20.41 15.41
C ARG A 360 10.44 -20.28 14.11
N TYR A 361 9.73 -20.13 12.99
CA TYR A 361 10.34 -19.99 11.67
C TYR A 361 11.21 -18.73 11.58
N GLN A 362 10.67 -17.55 11.95
CA GLN A 362 11.42 -16.29 11.89
C GLN A 362 12.69 -16.34 12.77
N ARG A 363 12.61 -16.97 13.97
CA ARG A 363 13.76 -17.15 14.85
C ARG A 363 14.81 -18.10 14.24
N ALA A 364 14.35 -19.19 13.61
CA ALA A 364 15.26 -20.18 13.00
C ALA A 364 16.07 -19.61 11.83
N ILE A 365 15.48 -18.68 11.06
CA ILE A 365 16.20 -18.02 9.95
C ILE A 365 16.93 -16.73 10.37
N GLY A 366 16.91 -16.40 11.67
CA GLY A 366 17.56 -15.19 12.19
C GLY A 366 16.86 -13.88 11.81
N PHE A 367 15.59 -13.93 11.39
CA PHE A 367 14.82 -12.73 11.09
C PHE A 367 14.31 -12.10 12.38
N MET A 368 14.76 -10.86 12.62
CA MET A 368 14.25 -10.05 13.74
C MET A 368 13.23 -9.04 13.21
N PRO A 369 12.02 -8.98 13.80
CA PRO A 369 11.04 -7.98 13.42
C PRO A 369 11.62 -6.56 13.54
N SER A 370 11.47 -5.77 12.51
CA SER A 370 11.81 -4.34 12.52
C SER A 370 10.55 -3.51 12.30
N ALA A 371 10.44 -2.40 13.02
CA ALA A 371 9.37 -1.43 12.78
C ALA A 371 9.80 -0.44 11.70
N GLY A 372 8.87 -0.01 10.85
CA GLY A 372 9.08 1.10 9.92
C GLY A 372 8.82 2.48 10.56
N GLU A 373 8.34 2.48 11.80
CA GLU A 373 8.00 3.64 12.61
C GLU A 373 8.56 3.46 14.02
N HIS A 374 8.66 4.53 14.81
CA HIS A 374 9.10 4.47 16.21
C HIS A 374 8.04 3.77 17.09
N GLN A 375 8.01 2.44 17.03
CA GLN A 375 7.07 1.57 17.76
C GLN A 375 7.80 0.44 18.46
N ILE A 376 7.33 0.07 19.65
CA ILE A 376 7.78 -1.15 20.33
C ILE A 376 7.05 -2.33 19.69
N LEU A 377 7.80 -3.32 19.23
CA LEU A 377 7.27 -4.55 18.65
C LEU A 377 7.17 -5.66 19.69
N GLY A 378 6.18 -6.53 19.52
CA GLY A 378 6.09 -7.81 20.20
C GLY A 378 6.88 -8.91 19.46
N GLU A 379 6.38 -10.14 19.52
CA GLU A 379 7.00 -11.29 18.84
C GLU A 379 6.76 -11.28 17.32
N LEU A 380 5.74 -10.56 16.86
CA LEU A 380 5.37 -10.43 15.45
C LEU A 380 5.87 -9.13 14.86
N PRO A 381 6.19 -9.10 13.54
CA PRO A 381 6.32 -7.85 12.81
C PRO A 381 5.01 -7.05 12.88
N GLN A 382 5.10 -5.72 12.88
CA GLN A 382 3.94 -4.83 12.94
C GLN A 382 2.84 -5.21 11.95
N TYR A 383 3.21 -5.51 10.70
CA TYR A 383 2.27 -5.89 9.65
C TYR A 383 1.37 -7.09 10.04
N TYR A 384 1.91 -8.08 10.75
CA TYR A 384 1.12 -9.21 11.24
C TYR A 384 0.40 -8.87 12.55
N ALA A 385 1.09 -8.20 13.48
CA ALA A 385 0.50 -7.84 14.76
C ALA A 385 -0.75 -6.95 14.61
N ASP A 386 -0.75 -6.06 13.62
CA ASP A 386 -1.90 -5.20 13.26
C ASP A 386 -3.10 -5.98 12.67
N MET A 387 -3.02 -7.31 12.52
CA MET A 387 -4.13 -8.17 12.09
C MET A 387 -4.87 -8.83 13.25
N PHE A 388 -4.44 -8.65 14.50
CA PHE A 388 -4.99 -9.36 15.65
C PHE A 388 -5.71 -8.44 16.62
N GLY A 389 -6.75 -8.98 17.26
CA GLY A 389 -7.41 -8.37 18.41
C GLY A 389 -8.63 -7.51 18.12
N TRP A 390 -8.90 -7.16 16.89
CA TRP A 390 -9.94 -6.19 16.55
C TRP A 390 -11.36 -6.69 16.85
N ARG A 391 -11.66 -7.95 16.54
CA ARG A 391 -12.97 -8.55 16.81
C ARG A 391 -13.16 -8.81 18.29
N GLU A 392 -12.17 -9.38 18.95
CA GLU A 392 -12.17 -9.65 20.40
C GLU A 392 -12.31 -8.36 21.20
N MET A 393 -11.70 -7.28 20.75
CA MET A 393 -11.85 -5.95 21.35
C MET A 393 -13.30 -5.47 21.22
N ALA A 394 -13.89 -5.56 20.03
CA ALA A 394 -15.28 -5.14 19.81
C ALA A 394 -16.27 -5.96 20.65
N GLU A 395 -16.07 -7.26 20.76
CA GLU A 395 -16.90 -8.16 21.60
C GLU A 395 -16.79 -7.79 23.09
N LYS A 396 -15.60 -7.49 23.56
CA LYS A 396 -15.36 -7.09 24.95
C LYS A 396 -15.98 -5.72 25.28
N ILE A 397 -15.83 -4.76 24.37
CA ILE A 397 -16.47 -3.44 24.50
C ILE A 397 -18.00 -3.59 24.49
N ALA A 398 -18.55 -4.46 23.63
CA ALA A 398 -19.98 -4.73 23.61
C ALA A 398 -20.47 -5.33 24.93
N ALA A 399 -19.74 -6.28 25.51
CA ALA A 399 -20.11 -6.86 26.80
C ALA A 399 -20.15 -5.78 27.91
N ILE A 400 -19.18 -4.88 27.93
CA ILE A 400 -19.16 -3.75 28.88
C ILE A 400 -20.34 -2.79 28.61
N TYR A 401 -20.57 -2.40 27.35
CA TYR A 401 -21.66 -1.52 26.96
C TYR A 401 -23.03 -2.06 27.42
N TRP A 402 -23.26 -3.35 27.20
CA TRP A 402 -24.53 -4.00 27.57
C TRP A 402 -24.68 -4.23 29.09
N SER A 403 -23.59 -4.24 29.85
CA SER A 403 -23.60 -4.29 31.32
C SER A 403 -23.92 -2.96 31.99
N LEU A 404 -23.84 -1.84 31.25
CA LEU A 404 -24.14 -0.51 31.78
C LEU A 404 -25.63 -0.40 32.17
N PRO A 405 -25.94 0.39 33.21
CA PRO A 405 -27.31 0.78 33.51
C PRO A 405 -28.00 1.38 32.26
N PRO A 406 -29.30 1.16 32.04
CA PRO A 406 -30.00 1.64 30.84
C PRO A 406 -29.84 3.15 30.57
N GLN A 407 -29.77 3.95 31.63
CA GLN A 407 -29.57 5.41 31.52
C GLN A 407 -28.17 5.79 31.02
N ASP A 408 -27.14 5.08 31.49
CA ASP A 408 -25.74 5.27 31.05
C ASP A 408 -25.58 4.76 29.63
N ARG A 409 -26.10 3.54 29.35
CA ARG A 409 -26.02 2.91 28.04
C ARG A 409 -26.64 3.77 26.93
N ALA A 410 -27.77 4.44 27.19
CA ALA A 410 -28.42 5.32 26.21
C ALA A 410 -27.55 6.51 25.77
N ARG A 411 -26.51 6.86 26.56
CA ARG A 411 -25.58 7.98 26.29
C ARG A 411 -24.14 7.53 26.08
N ALA A 412 -23.87 6.24 26.22
CA ALA A 412 -22.52 5.69 26.13
C ALA A 412 -22.02 5.68 24.69
N VAL A 413 -20.75 6.06 24.51
CA VAL A 413 -20.02 5.96 23.26
C VAL A 413 -18.63 5.40 23.50
N PHE A 414 -18.10 4.63 22.54
CA PHE A 414 -16.71 4.22 22.55
C PHE A 414 -15.85 5.32 21.90
N TYR A 415 -14.82 5.76 22.62
CA TYR A 415 -13.78 6.63 22.09
C TYR A 415 -12.52 5.80 21.81
N GLY A 416 -12.18 5.66 20.52
CA GLY A 416 -10.93 5.03 20.10
C GLY A 416 -9.76 5.99 20.20
N GLU A 417 -8.68 5.59 20.85
CA GLU A 417 -7.45 6.36 20.89
C GLU A 417 -6.80 6.52 19.52
N ASN A 418 -7.10 5.57 18.62
CA ASN A 418 -6.68 5.62 17.22
C ASN A 418 -7.82 5.17 16.28
N TYR A 419 -7.63 5.43 14.97
CA TYR A 419 -8.62 5.08 13.96
C TYR A 419 -8.87 3.56 13.86
N GLY A 420 -7.89 2.71 14.19
CA GLY A 420 -8.03 1.25 14.14
C GLY A 420 -9.00 0.74 15.21
N GLU A 421 -8.87 1.23 16.46
CA GLU A 421 -9.79 0.92 17.55
C GLU A 421 -11.22 1.37 17.20
N ALA A 422 -11.38 2.62 16.72
CA ALA A 422 -12.69 3.15 16.34
C ALA A 422 -13.30 2.38 15.16
N ALA A 423 -12.50 2.05 14.14
CA ALA A 423 -12.95 1.30 12.97
C ALA A 423 -13.34 -0.15 13.32
N ALA A 424 -12.65 -0.78 14.25
CA ALA A 424 -13.04 -2.11 14.72
C ALA A 424 -14.43 -2.11 15.36
N ILE A 425 -14.77 -1.06 16.11
CA ILE A 425 -16.13 -0.92 16.68
C ILE A 425 -17.14 -0.64 15.57
N ASP A 426 -16.86 0.23 14.61
CA ASP A 426 -17.79 0.54 13.53
C ASP A 426 -18.04 -0.68 12.61
N VAL A 427 -17.01 -1.53 12.37
CA VAL A 427 -17.14 -2.72 11.51
C VAL A 427 -17.75 -3.91 12.27
N PHE A 428 -17.18 -4.29 13.42
CA PHE A 428 -17.61 -5.49 14.15
C PHE A 428 -18.67 -5.18 15.22
N GLY A 429 -18.54 -4.06 15.90
CA GLY A 429 -19.44 -3.68 17.01
C GLY A 429 -20.84 -3.32 16.55
N ARG A 430 -21.02 -2.87 15.29
CA ARG A 430 -22.34 -2.57 14.72
C ARG A 430 -23.28 -3.78 14.80
N ARG A 431 -22.78 -4.99 14.52
CA ARG A 431 -23.58 -6.23 14.64
C ARG A 431 -23.84 -6.65 16.08
N LEU A 432 -23.05 -6.13 17.01
CA LEU A 432 -23.21 -6.35 18.44
C LEU A 432 -24.09 -5.27 19.11
N GLY A 433 -24.65 -4.35 18.31
CA GLY A 433 -25.54 -3.28 18.78
C GLY A 433 -24.83 -2.11 19.43
N LEU A 434 -23.53 -1.91 19.16
CA LEU A 434 -22.79 -0.72 19.60
C LEU A 434 -23.16 0.49 18.73
N PRO A 435 -23.20 1.71 19.33
CA PRO A 435 -23.27 2.94 18.57
C PRO A 435 -21.98 3.17 17.80
N PRO A 436 -22.00 4.02 16.75
CA PRO A 436 -20.79 4.39 16.04
C PRO A 436 -19.74 5.00 16.98
N ALA A 437 -18.48 4.57 16.81
CA ALA A 437 -17.37 5.05 17.62
C ALA A 437 -16.98 6.49 17.25
N ILE A 438 -16.30 7.17 18.16
CA ILE A 438 -15.66 8.46 17.92
C ILE A 438 -14.16 8.36 18.17
N SER A 439 -13.37 9.22 17.53
CA SER A 439 -11.91 9.31 17.74
C SER A 439 -11.39 10.66 17.27
N GLY A 440 -10.34 11.14 17.90
CA GLY A 440 -9.61 12.32 17.44
C GLY A 440 -8.66 12.05 16.27
N HIS A 441 -8.59 10.81 15.75
CA HIS A 441 -7.57 10.39 14.78
C HIS A 441 -8.09 10.47 13.34
N ASN A 442 -7.35 11.14 12.46
CA ASN A 442 -7.59 11.26 11.02
C ASN A 442 -9.07 11.62 10.69
N ASN A 443 -9.75 10.90 9.83
CA ASN A 443 -11.13 11.23 9.43
C ASN A 443 -12.15 11.17 10.56
N TYR A 444 -11.92 10.38 11.59
CA TYR A 444 -12.79 10.36 12.76
C TYR A 444 -12.88 11.71 13.45
N TYR A 445 -11.75 12.45 13.50
CA TYR A 445 -11.77 13.82 14.01
C TYR A 445 -12.68 14.73 13.17
N MET A 446 -12.63 14.61 11.83
CA MET A 446 -13.48 15.42 10.94
C MET A 446 -14.97 15.08 11.05
N TRP A 447 -15.29 13.82 11.36
CA TRP A 447 -16.69 13.42 11.60
C TRP A 447 -17.24 13.90 12.94
N GLY A 448 -16.38 14.42 13.81
CA GLY A 448 -16.78 15.03 15.07
C GLY A 448 -17.21 14.05 16.16
N PRO A 449 -17.76 14.54 17.25
CA PRO A 449 -18.27 13.74 18.36
C PRO A 449 -19.61 13.04 18.06
N ARG A 450 -20.13 13.12 16.83
CA ARG A 450 -21.35 12.45 16.35
C ARG A 450 -22.58 12.62 17.25
N GLY A 451 -22.72 13.81 17.88
CA GLY A 451 -23.83 14.16 18.75
C GLY A 451 -23.70 13.63 20.19
N HIS A 452 -22.57 13.01 20.55
CA HIS A 452 -22.30 12.63 21.93
C HIS A 452 -21.79 13.81 22.76
N ASP A 453 -22.25 13.90 24.00
CA ASP A 453 -21.95 15.01 24.91
C ASP A 453 -20.80 14.69 25.89
N GLY A 454 -20.26 13.48 25.88
CA GLY A 454 -19.25 13.02 26.83
C GLY A 454 -19.82 12.60 28.20
N SER A 455 -21.14 12.42 28.31
CA SER A 455 -21.76 12.02 29.59
C SER A 455 -21.37 10.60 30.01
N VAL A 456 -21.20 9.66 29.08
CA VAL A 456 -20.65 8.32 29.34
C VAL A 456 -19.72 7.93 28.19
N MET A 457 -18.47 7.63 28.49
CA MET A 457 -17.48 7.22 27.50
C MET A 457 -16.81 5.91 27.91
N ILE A 458 -16.62 5.00 26.95
CA ILE A 458 -15.83 3.78 27.12
C ILE A 458 -14.52 4.00 26.36
N ILE A 459 -13.38 3.86 27.03
CA ILE A 459 -12.05 4.13 26.46
C ILE A 459 -11.08 3.00 26.84
N ILE A 460 -10.18 2.65 25.93
CA ILE A 460 -9.09 1.68 26.18
C ILE A 460 -7.81 2.45 26.47
N GLY A 461 -7.12 2.10 27.56
CA GLY A 461 -5.85 2.72 27.93
C GLY A 461 -5.99 4.12 28.50
N GLY A 462 -4.97 4.97 28.30
CA GLY A 462 -4.92 6.33 28.83
C GLY A 462 -4.41 6.42 30.27
N SER A 463 -4.45 7.63 30.85
CA SER A 463 -3.94 7.96 32.19
C SER A 463 -5.08 8.32 33.13
N THR A 464 -5.05 7.72 34.33
CA THR A 464 -6.04 7.97 35.38
C THR A 464 -6.02 9.44 35.84
N GLU A 465 -4.83 10.07 35.86
CA GLU A 465 -4.67 11.48 36.19
C GLU A 465 -5.41 12.37 35.17
N HIS A 466 -5.21 12.08 33.88
CA HIS A 466 -5.88 12.82 32.81
C HIS A 466 -7.41 12.66 32.88
N TYR A 467 -7.89 11.43 33.19
CA TYR A 467 -9.33 11.21 33.33
C TYR A 467 -9.91 11.87 34.56
N ALA A 468 -9.17 11.93 35.67
CA ALA A 468 -9.59 12.67 36.87
C ALA A 468 -9.74 14.18 36.61
N ASP A 469 -8.94 14.74 35.69
CA ASP A 469 -9.03 16.13 35.29
C ASP A 469 -10.27 16.41 34.41
N LEU A 470 -10.63 15.48 33.53
CA LEU A 470 -11.67 15.68 32.53
C LEU A 470 -13.05 15.18 32.95
N PHE A 471 -13.14 14.15 33.80
CA PHE A 471 -14.40 13.49 34.18
C PHE A 471 -14.64 13.56 35.68
N ARG A 472 -15.92 13.46 36.07
CA ARG A 472 -16.29 13.46 37.50
C ARG A 472 -16.07 12.11 38.15
N SER A 473 -16.22 11.03 37.40
CA SER A 473 -15.94 9.69 37.88
C SER A 473 -15.49 8.76 36.75
N PHE A 474 -14.71 7.76 37.11
CA PHE A 474 -14.32 6.69 36.21
C PHE A 474 -14.14 5.38 36.98
N GLU A 475 -14.32 4.27 36.29
CA GLU A 475 -14.08 2.94 36.83
C GLU A 475 -13.39 2.06 35.79
N VAL A 476 -12.63 1.08 36.25
CA VAL A 476 -12.06 0.04 35.41
C VAL A 476 -13.11 -1.05 35.20
N ALA A 477 -13.63 -1.17 34.00
CA ALA A 477 -14.67 -2.14 33.64
C ALA A 477 -14.10 -3.46 33.07
N GLY A 478 -12.83 -3.46 32.69
CA GLY A 478 -12.17 -4.64 32.12
C GLY A 478 -10.74 -4.36 31.70
N ARG A 479 -10.16 -5.31 30.96
CA ARG A 479 -8.83 -5.19 30.39
C ARG A 479 -8.79 -5.85 29.00
N ILE A 480 -8.12 -5.24 28.05
CA ILE A 480 -7.82 -5.89 26.75
C ILE A 480 -6.61 -6.78 26.95
N GLU A 481 -6.78 -8.05 26.63
CA GLU A 481 -5.70 -9.04 26.64
C GLU A 481 -5.82 -9.82 25.33
N THR A 482 -5.06 -9.39 24.33
CA THR A 482 -5.07 -10.02 23.02
C THR A 482 -3.67 -10.50 22.70
N PRO A 483 -3.45 -11.81 22.63
CA PRO A 483 -2.16 -12.35 22.22
C PRO A 483 -1.85 -11.91 20.78
N TYR A 484 -0.59 -11.67 20.50
CA TYR A 484 -0.04 -11.33 19.20
C TYR A 484 -0.39 -9.93 18.65
N ALA A 485 -1.32 -9.17 19.24
CA ALA A 485 -1.55 -7.78 18.87
C ALA A 485 -0.32 -6.90 19.18
N MET A 486 -0.29 -5.71 18.61
CA MET A 486 0.74 -4.73 18.94
C MET A 486 0.76 -4.44 20.46
N PRO A 487 1.95 -4.29 21.07
CA PRO A 487 2.06 -4.03 22.51
C PRO A 487 1.25 -2.82 22.99
N TYR A 488 1.02 -1.84 22.12
CA TYR A 488 0.21 -0.67 22.47
C TYR A 488 -1.30 -0.91 22.29
N GLU A 489 -1.73 -2.09 21.82
CA GLU A 489 -3.16 -2.47 21.70
C GLU A 489 -3.59 -3.51 22.74
N THR A 490 -2.67 -4.08 23.50
CA THR A 490 -2.95 -5.13 24.49
C THR A 490 -2.45 -4.75 25.89
N GLY A 491 -2.89 -5.48 26.92
CA GLY A 491 -2.50 -5.23 28.31
C GLY A 491 -3.13 -3.98 28.92
N LYS A 492 -4.05 -3.31 28.25
CA LYS A 492 -4.63 -2.01 28.65
C LYS A 492 -5.93 -2.18 29.41
N PRO A 493 -6.18 -1.36 30.47
CA PRO A 493 -7.47 -1.30 31.12
C PRO A 493 -8.52 -0.68 30.18
N ILE A 494 -9.79 -1.08 30.37
CA ILE A 494 -10.95 -0.45 29.76
C ILE A 494 -11.63 0.37 30.84
N TYR A 495 -11.79 1.65 30.61
CA TYR A 495 -12.44 2.57 31.52
C TYR A 495 -13.84 2.90 31.05
N VAL A 496 -14.76 3.02 32.01
CA VAL A 496 -16.05 3.70 31.83
C VAL A 496 -15.96 5.04 32.56
N LEU A 497 -15.97 6.12 31.78
CA LEU A 497 -15.86 7.49 32.27
C LEU A 497 -17.25 8.13 32.27
N ARG A 498 -17.57 8.91 33.33
CA ARG A 498 -18.88 9.53 33.44
C ARG A 498 -18.77 11.02 33.73
N SER A 499 -19.71 11.77 33.15
CA SER A 499 -19.92 13.21 33.37
C SER A 499 -18.65 14.02 33.07
N MET A 500 -18.35 14.17 31.80
CA MET A 500 -17.28 15.09 31.39
C MET A 500 -17.51 16.48 32.00
N LYS A 501 -16.46 17.11 32.51
CA LYS A 501 -16.54 18.41 33.23
C LYS A 501 -16.78 19.60 32.30
N MET A 502 -16.63 19.40 31.01
CA MET A 502 -16.94 20.37 29.95
C MET A 502 -17.63 19.66 28.80
N PRO A 503 -18.39 20.32 27.93
CA PRO A 503 -18.98 19.71 26.75
C PRO A 503 -17.92 19.09 25.85
N LEU A 504 -18.19 17.89 25.32
CA LEU A 504 -17.25 17.21 24.44
C LEU A 504 -16.95 18.00 23.16
N GLU A 505 -17.93 18.76 22.65
CA GLU A 505 -17.76 19.65 21.50
C GLU A 505 -16.71 20.73 21.75
N ASP A 506 -16.71 21.33 22.96
CA ASP A 506 -15.75 22.36 23.35
C ASP A 506 -14.34 21.79 23.53
N TYR A 507 -14.24 20.52 23.93
CA TYR A 507 -12.97 19.81 24.07
C TYR A 507 -12.45 19.24 22.77
N TRP A 508 -13.31 19.04 21.77
CA TRP A 508 -12.99 18.32 20.52
C TRP A 508 -11.75 18.83 19.79
N PRO A 509 -11.46 20.14 19.70
CA PRO A 509 -10.22 20.62 19.06
C PRO A 509 -8.94 20.07 19.70
N ASN A 510 -8.96 19.72 21.00
CA ASN A 510 -7.79 19.25 21.74
C ASN A 510 -7.44 17.77 21.43
N VAL A 511 -8.39 17.00 20.87
CA VAL A 511 -8.16 15.58 20.52
C VAL A 511 -7.67 15.39 19.10
N LYS A 512 -7.53 16.47 18.31
CA LYS A 512 -7.09 16.41 16.91
C LYS A 512 -5.73 15.72 16.78
N ARG A 513 -5.69 14.68 15.95
CA ARG A 513 -4.49 13.88 15.71
C ARG A 513 -4.44 13.45 14.25
N TYR A 514 -3.73 14.20 13.43
CA TYR A 514 -3.47 13.87 12.02
C TYR A 514 -2.06 13.30 11.89
N ARG A 515 -1.97 11.95 11.76
CA ARG A 515 -0.68 11.27 11.63
C ARG A 515 -0.76 9.83 11.06
#